data_6ce6be50beec87b083f272ccb91f14bf
#
_entry.id   6ce6be50beec87b083f272ccb91f14bf
#
_cell.length_a   1.000
_cell.length_b   1.000
_cell.length_c   1.000
_cell.angle_alpha   90.00
_cell.angle_beta   90.00
_cell.angle_gamma   90.00
#
_symmetry.space_group_name_H-M   'P 1'
#
loop_
_entity.id
_entity.type
_entity.pdbx_description
1 polymer ?
#
loop_
_entity_poly.entity_id
_entity_poly.type
_entity_poly.pdbx_seq_one_letter_code
_entity_poly.pdbx_strand_id
1 'polypeptide(L)'
;MHEYDAYYNNEELQFRQRRENLLMDAASYVLAFEDEKFLSSPEGRTYRMQLEAVKPETIFRLQHIESTIIVFGSARFLPGDVAQNYLRAVEEQLAANPDDQGLQRKLRDAQCRVKFSKYYDMAREFAQIASKFSQQATPRSGYRRHDFIVCTGGGPGIMEAANRGAHDVDAMSIGLNIMLPYEQKPNPYISNEFCFQFHYFAIRKLHFMLRAKAMVAFPGGFGTFDELFEGLTLRQTQRMQQLPIILFSEEFWRNCINFDYLIESGVISPEDIHLFTFVETPQQAWDAIVDYHKARNDPVFM
;
A
#
# COMPACT_ATOMS: atom_id res chain seq x y z
N MET A 1 30.87 22.58 -35.37
CA MET A 1 31.94 22.62 -36.43
C MET A 1 33.25 22.43 -35.66
N HIS A 2 33.98 21.35 -35.94
CA HIS A 2 35.26 21.11 -35.25
C HIS A 2 36.31 22.08 -35.80
N GLU A 3 37.25 22.49 -34.94
CA GLU A 3 38.31 23.46 -35.25
C GLU A 3 39.12 23.13 -36.53
N TYR A 4 39.09 21.85 -36.93
CA TYR A 4 39.85 21.31 -38.09
C TYR A 4 39.00 21.05 -39.34
N ASP A 5 37.68 21.30 -39.31
CA ASP A 5 36.80 21.03 -40.46
C ASP A 5 37.21 21.80 -41.74
N ALA A 6 37.81 22.96 -41.57
CA ALA A 6 38.31 23.77 -42.67
C ALA A 6 39.49 23.16 -43.47
N TYR A 7 40.12 22.10 -42.95
CA TYR A 7 41.28 21.43 -43.57
C TYR A 7 40.93 20.17 -44.38
N TYR A 8 39.64 19.74 -44.33
CA TYR A 8 39.17 18.60 -45.09
C TYR A 8 38.67 19.06 -46.48
N ASN A 9 38.84 18.19 -47.52
CA ASN A 9 38.17 18.44 -48.79
C ASN A 9 36.66 18.25 -48.69
N ASN A 10 35.89 18.73 -49.66
CA ASN A 10 34.43 18.71 -49.62
C ASN A 10 33.85 17.29 -49.54
N GLU A 11 34.44 16.28 -50.17
CA GLU A 11 33.97 14.91 -50.16
C GLU A 11 34.15 14.28 -48.77
N GLU A 12 35.31 14.50 -48.18
CA GLU A 12 35.63 14.01 -46.85
C GLU A 12 34.72 14.67 -45.79
N LEU A 13 34.50 15.98 -45.91
CA LEU A 13 33.62 16.73 -45.02
C LEU A 13 32.17 16.20 -45.08
N GLN A 14 31.66 15.96 -46.29
CA GLN A 14 30.33 15.39 -46.49
C GLN A 14 30.22 13.94 -45.99
N PHE A 15 31.29 13.15 -46.14
CA PHE A 15 31.34 11.78 -45.55
C PHE A 15 31.30 11.84 -44.06
N ARG A 16 32.11 12.70 -43.42
CA ARG A 16 32.15 12.85 -41.96
C ARG A 16 30.79 13.27 -41.41
N GLN A 17 30.16 14.32 -41.95
CA GLN A 17 28.85 14.79 -41.55
C GLN A 17 27.78 13.69 -41.63
N ARG A 18 27.75 12.97 -42.76
CA ARG A 18 26.80 11.81 -42.87
C ARG A 18 27.09 10.72 -41.88
N ARG A 19 28.36 10.44 -41.62
CA ARG A 19 28.77 9.39 -40.72
C ARG A 19 28.51 9.77 -39.26
N GLU A 20 28.78 11.02 -38.88
CA GLU A 20 28.46 11.57 -37.54
C GLU A 20 26.96 11.49 -37.25
N ASN A 21 26.11 11.92 -38.17
CA ASN A 21 24.66 11.80 -38.00
C ASN A 21 24.21 10.36 -37.82
N LEU A 22 24.71 9.43 -38.62
CA LEU A 22 24.41 8.00 -38.50
C LEU A 22 24.86 7.42 -37.14
N LEU A 23 25.99 7.89 -36.60
CA LEU A 23 26.50 7.46 -35.31
C LEU A 23 25.68 8.04 -34.15
N MET A 24 25.27 9.33 -34.28
CA MET A 24 24.41 9.98 -33.28
C MET A 24 23.00 9.36 -33.22
N ASP A 25 22.50 8.86 -34.36
CA ASP A 25 21.21 8.16 -34.44
C ASP A 25 21.31 6.67 -34.03
N ALA A 26 22.50 6.18 -33.77
CA ALA A 26 22.68 4.78 -33.40
C ALA A 26 22.11 4.49 -32.02
N ALA A 27 21.40 3.37 -31.88
CA ALA A 27 20.82 2.95 -30.59
C ALA A 27 21.86 2.81 -29.48
N SER A 28 23.12 2.46 -29.84
CA SER A 28 24.24 2.38 -28.87
C SER A 28 24.74 3.73 -28.38
N TYR A 29 24.36 4.84 -29.03
CA TYR A 29 24.77 6.20 -28.65
C TYR A 29 23.86 6.83 -27.61
N VAL A 30 22.67 6.26 -27.40
CA VAL A 30 21.73 6.71 -26.35
C VAL A 30 22.32 6.45 -24.97
N LEU A 31 22.23 7.46 -24.08
CA LEU A 31 22.68 7.30 -22.71
C LEU A 31 21.90 6.17 -22.00
N ALA A 32 22.58 5.29 -21.30
CA ALA A 32 21.99 4.09 -20.74
C ALA A 32 20.78 4.36 -19.81
N PHE A 33 20.76 5.50 -19.11
CA PHE A 33 19.64 5.88 -18.24
C PHE A 33 18.46 6.52 -18.99
N GLU A 34 18.61 6.87 -20.27
CA GLU A 34 17.59 7.35 -21.18
C GLU A 34 17.12 6.27 -22.16
N ASP A 35 17.84 5.14 -22.21
CA ASP A 35 17.49 4.02 -23.10
C ASP A 35 16.36 3.17 -22.47
N GLU A 36 15.12 3.49 -22.83
CA GLU A 36 13.94 2.76 -22.35
C GLU A 36 13.96 1.28 -22.76
N LYS A 37 14.55 0.95 -23.95
CA LYS A 37 14.64 -0.45 -24.40
C LYS A 37 15.60 -1.24 -23.52
N PHE A 38 16.77 -0.67 -23.22
CA PHE A 38 17.71 -1.26 -22.27
C PHE A 38 17.12 -1.38 -20.89
N LEU A 39 16.55 -0.30 -20.36
CA LEU A 39 15.94 -0.30 -19.02
C LEU A 39 14.75 -1.28 -18.90
N SER A 40 14.00 -1.50 -20.00
CA SER A 40 12.88 -2.45 -20.03
C SER A 40 13.30 -3.89 -20.29
N SER A 41 14.56 -4.14 -20.69
CA SER A 41 15.10 -5.45 -20.96
C SER A 41 15.23 -6.32 -19.70
N PRO A 42 15.45 -7.65 -19.84
CA PRO A 42 15.79 -8.51 -18.71
C PRO A 42 17.03 -8.04 -17.94
N GLU A 43 18.04 -7.54 -18.64
CA GLU A 43 19.30 -7.02 -18.09
C GLU A 43 19.07 -5.76 -17.26
N GLY A 44 18.10 -4.92 -17.63
CA GLY A 44 17.69 -3.71 -16.90
C GLY A 44 16.97 -3.99 -15.58
N ARG A 45 16.60 -5.25 -15.27
CA ARG A 45 15.77 -5.62 -14.12
C ARG A 45 16.33 -5.12 -12.78
N THR A 46 17.62 -5.31 -12.56
CA THR A 46 18.26 -4.90 -11.29
C THR A 46 18.20 -3.39 -11.09
N TYR A 47 18.40 -2.63 -12.14
CA TYR A 47 18.32 -1.16 -12.09
C TYR A 47 16.88 -0.71 -11.81
N ARG A 48 15.88 -1.34 -12.43
CA ARG A 48 14.45 -1.03 -12.13
C ARG A 48 14.10 -1.29 -10.67
N MET A 49 14.58 -2.42 -10.09
CA MET A 49 14.37 -2.71 -8.66
C MET A 49 15.01 -1.66 -7.76
N GLN A 50 16.21 -1.19 -8.10
CA GLN A 50 16.87 -0.10 -7.37
C GLN A 50 16.11 1.22 -7.48
N LEU A 51 15.61 1.56 -8.68
CA LEU A 51 14.78 2.76 -8.87
C LEU A 51 13.50 2.72 -8.03
N GLU A 52 12.82 1.58 -7.96
CA GLU A 52 11.63 1.40 -7.12
C GLU A 52 11.96 1.45 -5.62
N ALA A 53 13.15 1.01 -5.21
CA ALA A 53 13.58 1.12 -3.82
C ALA A 53 13.94 2.57 -3.43
N VAL A 54 14.54 3.34 -4.33
CA VAL A 54 15.06 4.68 -4.02
C VAL A 54 14.01 5.78 -4.17
N LYS A 55 13.14 5.70 -5.20
CA LYS A 55 12.19 6.77 -5.54
C LYS A 55 11.25 7.12 -4.39
N PRO A 56 10.51 6.18 -3.76
CA PRO A 56 9.61 6.51 -2.66
C PRO A 56 10.35 7.06 -1.44
N GLU A 57 11.49 6.47 -1.07
CA GLU A 57 12.30 6.92 0.06
C GLU A 57 12.84 8.35 -0.13
N THR A 58 13.20 8.71 -1.36
CA THR A 58 13.61 10.08 -1.69
C THR A 58 12.46 11.06 -1.49
N ILE A 59 11.26 10.72 -1.96
CA ILE A 59 10.07 11.57 -1.82
C ILE A 59 9.67 11.67 -0.34
N PHE A 60 9.63 10.57 0.40
CA PHE A 60 9.31 10.58 1.84
C PHE A 60 10.27 11.45 2.63
N ARG A 61 11.57 11.37 2.36
CA ARG A 61 12.57 12.21 3.01
C ARG A 61 12.39 13.70 2.68
N LEU A 62 12.13 14.04 1.42
CA LEU A 62 11.91 15.43 0.98
C LEU A 62 10.63 16.01 1.58
N GLN A 63 9.62 15.19 1.81
CA GLN A 63 8.34 15.57 2.39
C GLN A 63 8.29 15.35 3.92
N HIS A 64 9.43 15.01 4.54
CA HIS A 64 9.55 14.80 5.99
C HIS A 64 8.58 13.76 6.56
N ILE A 65 8.30 12.69 5.80
CA ILE A 65 7.53 11.54 6.29
C ILE A 65 8.44 10.67 7.16
N GLU A 66 8.17 10.65 8.45
CA GLU A 66 8.97 9.90 9.43
C GLU A 66 8.42 8.49 9.66
N SER A 67 7.10 8.38 9.79
CA SER A 67 6.47 7.09 10.06
C SER A 67 5.08 6.95 9.46
N THR A 68 4.66 5.69 9.32
CA THR A 68 3.37 5.32 8.72
C THR A 68 2.58 4.38 9.61
N ILE A 69 1.26 4.36 9.43
CA ILE A 69 0.36 3.28 9.86
C ILE A 69 -0.09 2.54 8.62
N ILE A 70 0.21 1.25 8.56
CA ILE A 70 -0.20 0.42 7.43
C ILE A 70 -1.61 -0.10 7.69
N VAL A 71 -2.50 0.06 6.70
CA VAL A 71 -3.86 -0.48 6.77
C VAL A 71 -4.08 -1.45 5.62
N PHE A 72 -4.33 -2.72 5.97
CA PHE A 72 -4.65 -3.81 5.06
C PHE A 72 -6.08 -4.30 5.25
N GLY A 73 -6.65 -4.87 4.20
CA GLY A 73 -7.98 -5.48 4.24
C GLY A 73 -8.52 -5.78 2.84
N SER A 74 -9.75 -6.26 2.79
CA SER A 74 -10.40 -6.67 1.55
C SER A 74 -10.58 -5.51 0.57
N ALA A 75 -10.14 -5.71 -0.68
CA ALA A 75 -10.45 -4.81 -1.80
C ALA A 75 -11.91 -4.89 -2.27
N ARG A 76 -12.72 -5.81 -1.71
CA ARG A 76 -14.10 -6.09 -2.15
C ARG A 76 -15.16 -5.47 -1.25
N PHE A 77 -14.79 -4.91 -0.11
CA PHE A 77 -15.75 -4.28 0.80
C PHE A 77 -16.14 -2.90 0.27
N LEU A 78 -17.43 -2.63 0.30
CA LEU A 78 -18.01 -1.41 -0.22
C LEU A 78 -18.52 -0.54 0.93
N PRO A 79 -18.65 0.79 0.72
CA PRO A 79 -19.44 1.63 1.61
C PRO A 79 -20.84 1.06 1.81
N GLY A 80 -21.41 1.22 3.00
CA GLY A 80 -22.70 0.60 3.36
C GLY A 80 -23.84 0.96 2.43
N ASP A 81 -23.94 2.22 2.03
CA ASP A 81 -24.95 2.72 1.08
C ASP A 81 -24.79 2.11 -0.32
N VAL A 82 -23.56 1.99 -0.81
CA VAL A 82 -23.24 1.37 -2.10
C VAL A 82 -23.56 -0.13 -2.09
N ALA A 83 -23.22 -0.83 -0.99
CA ALA A 83 -23.52 -2.24 -0.82
C ALA A 83 -25.04 -2.50 -0.80
N GLN A 84 -25.80 -1.65 -0.12
CA GLN A 84 -27.28 -1.72 -0.08
C GLN A 84 -27.92 -1.45 -1.46
N ASN A 85 -27.39 -0.46 -2.19
CA ASN A 85 -27.88 -0.17 -3.53
C ASN A 85 -27.60 -1.34 -4.49
N TYR A 86 -26.41 -1.95 -4.38
CA TYR A 86 -26.07 -3.13 -5.16
C TYR A 86 -26.99 -4.32 -4.82
N LEU A 87 -27.27 -4.57 -3.54
CA LEU A 87 -28.19 -5.63 -3.11
C LEU A 87 -29.59 -5.43 -3.71
N ARG A 88 -30.16 -4.23 -3.58
CA ARG A 88 -31.49 -3.91 -4.15
C ARG A 88 -31.55 -4.15 -5.66
N ALA A 89 -30.54 -3.71 -6.40
CA ALA A 89 -30.47 -3.92 -7.85
C ALA A 89 -30.42 -5.40 -8.24
N VAL A 90 -29.73 -6.23 -7.45
CA VAL A 90 -29.68 -7.69 -7.67
C VAL A 90 -31.02 -8.35 -7.31
N GLU A 91 -31.67 -7.93 -6.24
CA GLU A 91 -33.00 -8.41 -5.82
C GLU A 91 -34.07 -8.13 -6.89
N GLU A 92 -34.07 -6.92 -7.47
CA GLU A 92 -34.98 -6.54 -8.57
C GLU A 92 -34.72 -7.41 -9.82
N GLN A 93 -33.48 -7.66 -10.20
CA GLN A 93 -33.14 -8.54 -11.32
C GLN A 93 -33.59 -9.98 -11.08
N LEU A 94 -33.41 -10.49 -9.86
CA LEU A 94 -33.82 -11.84 -9.48
C LEU A 94 -35.34 -11.98 -9.44
N ALA A 95 -36.06 -10.96 -8.98
CA ALA A 95 -37.54 -10.95 -9.01
C ALA A 95 -38.09 -11.09 -10.44
N ALA A 96 -37.42 -10.50 -11.43
CA ALA A 96 -37.74 -10.64 -12.84
C ALA A 96 -37.37 -12.02 -13.44
N ASN A 97 -36.35 -12.71 -12.88
CA ASN A 97 -35.85 -13.99 -13.36
C ASN A 97 -35.51 -14.93 -12.16
N PRO A 98 -36.51 -15.48 -11.48
CA PRO A 98 -36.33 -16.19 -10.19
C PRO A 98 -35.44 -17.44 -10.28
N ASP A 99 -35.43 -18.13 -11.42
CA ASP A 99 -34.72 -19.39 -11.65
C ASP A 99 -33.27 -19.19 -12.14
N ASP A 100 -32.80 -17.95 -12.32
CA ASP A 100 -31.44 -17.66 -12.77
C ASP A 100 -30.42 -17.95 -11.65
N GLN A 101 -29.69 -19.06 -11.82
CA GLN A 101 -28.64 -19.47 -10.87
C GLN A 101 -27.49 -18.45 -10.74
N GLY A 102 -27.20 -17.69 -11.82
CA GLY A 102 -26.19 -16.62 -11.80
C GLY A 102 -26.62 -15.46 -10.92
N LEU A 103 -27.90 -15.05 -11.00
CA LEU A 103 -28.48 -14.03 -10.13
C LEU A 103 -28.57 -14.48 -8.67
N GLN A 104 -28.89 -15.74 -8.41
CA GLN A 104 -28.87 -16.32 -7.06
C GLN A 104 -27.47 -16.29 -6.43
N ARG A 105 -26.42 -16.53 -7.23
CA ARG A 105 -25.02 -16.37 -6.76
C ARG A 105 -24.67 -14.92 -6.48
N LYS A 106 -25.09 -14.01 -7.36
CA LYS A 106 -24.91 -12.56 -7.16
C LYS A 106 -25.64 -12.05 -5.92
N LEU A 107 -26.82 -12.57 -5.63
CA LEU A 107 -27.56 -12.22 -4.42
C LEU A 107 -26.78 -12.60 -3.15
N ARG A 108 -26.23 -13.81 -3.08
CA ARG A 108 -25.38 -14.21 -1.94
C ARG A 108 -24.15 -13.32 -1.80
N ASP A 109 -23.49 -12.98 -2.92
CA ASP A 109 -22.34 -12.03 -2.91
C ASP A 109 -22.77 -10.66 -2.41
N ALA A 110 -23.90 -10.13 -2.89
CA ALA A 110 -24.43 -8.83 -2.47
C ALA A 110 -24.78 -8.80 -0.97
N GLN A 111 -25.41 -9.86 -0.46
CA GLN A 111 -25.69 -10.00 0.97
C GLN A 111 -24.41 -10.03 1.81
N CYS A 112 -23.38 -10.76 1.35
CA CYS A 112 -22.06 -10.73 1.99
C CYS A 112 -21.46 -9.34 2.00
N ARG A 113 -21.55 -8.60 0.89
CA ARG A 113 -21.02 -7.22 0.81
C ARG A 113 -21.70 -6.30 1.82
N VAL A 114 -23.03 -6.41 1.98
CA VAL A 114 -23.77 -5.67 3.01
C VAL A 114 -23.31 -6.07 4.42
N LYS A 115 -23.21 -7.36 4.71
CA LYS A 115 -22.74 -7.85 6.03
C LYS A 115 -21.37 -7.29 6.41
N PHE A 116 -20.45 -7.20 5.46
CA PHE A 116 -19.07 -6.79 5.69
C PHE A 116 -18.79 -5.30 5.42
N SER A 117 -19.77 -4.54 4.93
CA SER A 117 -19.60 -3.09 4.69
C SER A 117 -19.25 -2.30 5.95
N LYS A 118 -19.67 -2.75 7.13
CA LYS A 118 -19.29 -2.15 8.41
C LYS A 118 -17.78 -1.96 8.58
N TYR A 119 -16.97 -2.86 8.00
CA TYR A 119 -15.51 -2.74 8.09
C TYR A 119 -14.94 -1.63 7.20
N TYR A 120 -15.63 -1.26 6.11
CA TYR A 120 -15.28 -0.08 5.33
C TYR A 120 -15.45 1.19 6.19
N ASP A 121 -16.58 1.31 6.86
CA ASP A 121 -16.87 2.49 7.70
C ASP A 121 -15.91 2.55 8.90
N MET A 122 -15.62 1.40 9.54
CA MET A 122 -14.64 1.31 10.63
C MET A 122 -13.22 1.67 10.17
N ALA A 123 -12.79 1.25 8.98
CA ALA A 123 -11.46 1.59 8.44
C ALA A 123 -11.35 3.09 8.14
N ARG A 124 -12.43 3.70 7.62
CA ARG A 124 -12.52 5.14 7.39
C ARG A 124 -12.45 5.92 8.70
N GLU A 125 -13.21 5.51 9.71
CA GLU A 125 -13.21 6.14 11.05
C GLU A 125 -11.85 5.99 11.74
N PHE A 126 -11.24 4.79 11.73
CA PHE A 126 -9.90 4.57 12.25
C PHE A 126 -8.88 5.52 11.62
N ALA A 127 -8.91 5.65 10.30
CA ALA A 127 -8.01 6.53 9.59
C ALA A 127 -8.23 8.01 9.92
N GLN A 128 -9.48 8.44 10.17
CA GLN A 128 -9.77 9.79 10.66
C GLN A 128 -9.14 10.04 12.04
N ILE A 129 -9.27 9.09 12.97
CA ILE A 129 -8.70 9.19 14.32
C ILE A 129 -7.18 9.31 14.24
N ALA A 130 -6.52 8.40 13.54
CA ALA A 130 -5.07 8.37 13.36
C ALA A 130 -4.55 9.66 12.69
N SER A 131 -5.24 10.12 11.65
CA SER A 131 -4.83 11.30 10.90
C SER A 131 -4.99 12.60 11.69
N LYS A 132 -6.04 12.73 12.50
CA LYS A 132 -6.20 13.88 13.42
C LYS A 132 -5.05 13.95 14.42
N PHE A 133 -4.65 12.82 14.98
CA PHE A 133 -3.49 12.77 15.86
C PHE A 133 -2.20 13.18 15.14
N SER A 134 -1.95 12.64 13.96
CA SER A 134 -0.78 12.98 13.14
C SER A 134 -0.67 14.49 12.86
N GLN A 135 -1.80 15.16 12.61
CA GLN A 135 -1.83 16.62 12.39
C GLN A 135 -1.54 17.44 13.65
N GLN A 136 -1.88 16.91 14.83
CA GLN A 136 -1.71 17.59 16.12
C GLN A 136 -0.34 17.33 16.73
N ALA A 137 0.39 16.31 16.28
CA ALA A 137 1.72 15.98 16.79
C ALA A 137 2.66 17.19 16.64
N THR A 138 3.21 17.65 17.77
CA THR A 138 3.99 18.89 17.84
C THR A 138 5.28 18.77 17.03
N PRO A 139 5.64 19.77 16.20
CA PRO A 139 6.91 19.77 15.48
C PRO A 139 8.08 19.76 16.47
N ARG A 140 8.98 18.77 16.35
CA ARG A 140 10.25 18.75 17.06
C ARG A 140 11.30 19.45 16.18
N SER A 141 12.13 20.31 16.77
CA SER A 141 13.27 20.97 16.11
C SER A 141 12.95 21.91 14.93
N GLY A 142 11.85 22.67 14.96
CA GLY A 142 11.58 23.73 13.98
C GLY A 142 11.19 23.28 12.55
N TYR A 143 11.25 21.99 12.26
CA TYR A 143 10.79 21.39 11.01
C TYR A 143 9.52 20.58 11.24
N ARG A 144 8.53 20.72 10.35
CA ARG A 144 7.30 19.92 10.39
C ARG A 144 7.63 18.49 9.99
N ARG A 145 7.55 17.55 10.93
CA ARG A 145 7.67 16.11 10.69
C ARG A 145 6.29 15.50 10.64
N HIS A 146 6.13 14.50 9.79
CA HIS A 146 4.86 13.80 9.64
C HIS A 146 5.00 12.37 10.16
N ASP A 147 4.39 12.11 11.31
CA ASP A 147 4.36 10.79 11.94
C ASP A 147 2.97 10.14 11.77
N PHE A 148 2.94 8.81 11.76
CA PHE A 148 1.71 8.02 11.70
C PHE A 148 0.82 8.30 10.49
N ILE A 149 1.43 8.57 9.33
CA ILE A 149 0.68 8.79 8.09
C ILE A 149 0.04 7.48 7.63
N VAL A 150 -1.27 7.51 7.33
CA VAL A 150 -2.01 6.36 6.81
C VAL A 150 -1.41 5.91 5.48
N CYS A 151 -1.01 4.63 5.42
CA CYS A 151 -0.42 4.01 4.24
C CYS A 151 -1.21 2.75 3.87
N THR A 152 -1.59 2.63 2.61
CA THR A 152 -2.35 1.50 2.08
C THR A 152 -1.76 0.97 0.78
N GLY A 153 -2.30 -0.15 0.28
CA GLY A 153 -1.98 -0.64 -1.06
C GLY A 153 -2.60 0.17 -2.21
N GLY A 154 -3.29 1.28 -1.93
CA GLY A 154 -3.80 2.22 -2.92
C GLY A 154 -5.02 1.74 -3.74
N GLY A 155 -5.51 0.52 -3.51
CA GLY A 155 -6.65 -0.06 -4.21
C GLY A 155 -8.01 0.31 -3.60
N PRO A 156 -9.09 -0.35 -4.05
CA PRO A 156 -10.45 -0.14 -3.54
C PRO A 156 -10.66 -0.81 -2.17
N GLY A 157 -11.86 -0.71 -1.65
CA GLY A 157 -12.32 -1.39 -0.44
C GLY A 157 -11.73 -0.78 0.84
N ILE A 158 -11.15 -1.61 1.70
CA ILE A 158 -10.55 -1.15 2.97
C ILE A 158 -9.42 -0.14 2.73
N MET A 159 -8.63 -0.31 1.68
CA MET A 159 -7.56 0.62 1.33
C MET A 159 -8.13 2.00 0.97
N GLU A 160 -9.18 2.02 0.15
CA GLU A 160 -9.91 3.24 -0.17
C GLU A 160 -10.54 3.87 1.07
N ALA A 161 -11.17 3.07 1.92
CA ALA A 161 -11.78 3.55 3.16
C ALA A 161 -10.77 4.28 4.05
N ALA A 162 -9.57 3.71 4.21
CA ALA A 162 -8.52 4.31 5.02
C ALA A 162 -7.96 5.61 4.39
N ASN A 163 -7.68 5.62 3.09
CA ASN A 163 -7.26 6.86 2.40
C ASN A 163 -8.36 7.93 2.47
N ARG A 164 -9.64 7.54 2.30
CA ARG A 164 -10.78 8.44 2.42
C ARG A 164 -10.91 9.01 3.83
N GLY A 165 -10.68 8.21 4.86
CA GLY A 165 -10.69 8.69 6.25
C GLY A 165 -9.66 9.78 6.50
N ALA A 166 -8.45 9.64 5.96
CA ALA A 166 -7.44 10.71 6.02
C ALA A 166 -7.88 11.95 5.23
N HIS A 167 -8.41 11.76 4.01
CA HIS A 167 -8.91 12.84 3.17
C HIS A 167 -10.06 13.62 3.83
N ASP A 168 -10.98 12.95 4.54
CA ASP A 168 -12.12 13.58 5.21
C ASP A 168 -11.71 14.61 6.29
N VAL A 169 -10.47 14.53 6.76
CA VAL A 169 -9.91 15.43 7.78
C VAL A 169 -8.75 16.26 7.22
N ASP A 170 -8.69 16.42 5.91
CA ASP A 170 -7.64 17.17 5.18
C ASP A 170 -6.22 16.73 5.54
N ALA A 171 -6.03 15.42 5.80
CA ALA A 171 -4.73 14.85 6.10
C ALA A 171 -4.15 14.10 4.89
N MET A 172 -2.81 14.02 4.87
CA MET A 172 -2.08 13.26 3.86
C MET A 172 -2.28 11.76 4.06
N SER A 173 -2.29 11.01 2.95
CA SER A 173 -2.24 9.55 2.96
C SER A 173 -1.43 9.00 1.78
N ILE A 174 -0.91 7.79 1.94
CA ILE A 174 -0.01 7.13 1.02
C ILE A 174 -0.72 5.93 0.38
N GLY A 175 -0.53 5.76 -0.94
CA GLY A 175 -0.94 4.60 -1.69
C GLY A 175 0.25 3.94 -2.39
N LEU A 176 0.59 2.71 -1.99
CA LEU A 176 1.62 1.90 -2.62
C LEU A 176 0.97 0.91 -3.59
N ASN A 177 0.64 1.36 -4.79
CA ASN A 177 -0.02 0.53 -5.79
C ASN A 177 0.93 -0.49 -6.40
N ILE A 178 0.38 -1.58 -6.94
CA ILE A 178 1.12 -2.60 -7.69
C ILE A 178 0.53 -2.74 -9.09
N MET A 179 1.39 -2.91 -10.08
CA MET A 179 0.97 -3.20 -11.44
C MET A 179 0.44 -4.64 -11.51
N LEU A 180 -0.83 -4.79 -11.87
CA LEU A 180 -1.50 -6.08 -12.02
C LEU A 180 -1.88 -6.30 -13.50
N PRO A 181 -2.04 -7.57 -13.96
CA PRO A 181 -2.46 -7.89 -15.32
C PRO A 181 -3.82 -7.29 -15.70
N TYR A 182 -4.68 -7.07 -14.72
CA TYR A 182 -5.97 -6.38 -14.89
C TYR A 182 -5.84 -4.96 -14.40
N GLU A 183 -6.32 -3.99 -15.20
CA GLU A 183 -6.22 -2.57 -14.90
C GLU A 183 -6.87 -2.26 -13.53
N GLN A 184 -6.02 -1.92 -12.57
CA GLN A 184 -6.44 -1.41 -11.27
C GLN A 184 -6.04 0.06 -11.16
N LYS A 185 -7.04 0.93 -11.07
CA LYS A 185 -6.80 2.36 -10.83
C LYS A 185 -6.56 2.59 -9.34
N PRO A 186 -5.69 3.54 -8.98
CA PRO A 186 -5.57 3.98 -7.60
C PRO A 186 -6.91 4.55 -7.12
N ASN A 187 -7.21 4.39 -5.83
CA ASN A 187 -8.39 5.03 -5.27
C ASN A 187 -8.22 6.57 -5.25
N PRO A 188 -9.32 7.36 -5.35
CA PRO A 188 -9.24 8.80 -5.56
C PRO A 188 -8.86 9.63 -4.33
N TYR A 189 -8.63 9.01 -3.18
CA TYR A 189 -8.40 9.70 -1.91
C TYR A 189 -6.94 9.72 -1.47
N ILE A 190 -6.02 9.16 -2.28
CA ILE A 190 -4.59 9.21 -2.02
C ILE A 190 -4.07 10.62 -2.31
N SER A 191 -3.15 11.12 -1.49
CA SER A 191 -2.47 12.39 -1.78
C SER A 191 -1.62 12.28 -3.05
N ASN A 192 -1.70 13.28 -3.93
CA ASN A 192 -1.08 13.22 -5.26
C ASN A 192 0.41 12.89 -5.23
N GLU A 193 1.15 13.46 -4.26
CA GLU A 193 2.59 13.29 -4.10
C GLU A 193 2.97 11.90 -3.59
N PHE A 194 2.00 11.13 -3.03
CA PHE A 194 2.22 9.85 -2.37
C PHE A 194 1.49 8.69 -3.03
N CYS A 195 1.09 8.85 -4.29
CA CYS A 195 0.51 7.78 -5.10
C CYS A 195 1.61 7.08 -5.91
N PHE A 196 2.19 6.04 -5.34
CA PHE A 196 3.26 5.27 -5.98
C PHE A 196 2.71 4.05 -6.71
N GLN A 197 3.43 3.62 -7.75
CA GLN A 197 3.16 2.38 -8.47
C GLN A 197 4.43 1.53 -8.53
N PHE A 198 4.34 0.26 -8.15
CA PHE A 198 5.41 -0.71 -8.15
C PHE A 198 5.16 -1.79 -9.20
N HIS A 199 6.24 -2.29 -9.78
CA HIS A 199 6.25 -3.48 -10.61
C HIS A 199 6.61 -4.72 -9.79
N TYR A 200 7.47 -4.57 -8.78
CA TYR A 200 8.00 -5.67 -7.98
C TYR A 200 7.33 -5.75 -6.61
N PHE A 201 6.63 -6.86 -6.34
CA PHE A 201 5.99 -7.12 -5.03
C PHE A 201 6.99 -7.02 -3.88
N ALA A 202 8.19 -7.61 -4.02
CA ALA A 202 9.20 -7.59 -2.97
C ALA A 202 9.62 -6.18 -2.55
N ILE A 203 9.76 -5.26 -3.52
CA ILE A 203 10.14 -3.88 -3.24
C ILE A 203 8.97 -3.12 -2.59
N ARG A 204 7.75 -3.34 -3.06
CA ARG A 204 6.55 -2.76 -2.45
C ARG A 204 6.40 -3.19 -0.99
N LYS A 205 6.55 -4.48 -0.68
CA LYS A 205 6.50 -5.03 0.67
C LYS A 205 7.55 -4.41 1.59
N LEU A 206 8.77 -4.24 1.09
CA LEU A 206 9.82 -3.54 1.81
C LEU A 206 9.37 -2.12 2.24
N HIS A 207 8.76 -1.35 1.34
CA HIS A 207 8.30 0.01 1.65
C HIS A 207 7.14 0.06 2.65
N PHE A 208 6.26 -0.94 2.70
CA PHE A 208 5.29 -1.03 3.78
C PHE A 208 5.98 -1.08 5.15
N MET A 209 7.02 -1.90 5.29
CA MET A 209 7.62 -2.21 6.59
C MET A 209 8.66 -1.18 7.06
N LEU A 210 9.36 -0.48 6.13
CA LEU A 210 10.49 0.40 6.48
C LEU A 210 10.13 1.53 7.47
N ARG A 211 8.94 2.11 7.35
CA ARG A 211 8.50 3.26 8.16
C ARG A 211 7.32 2.97 9.06
N ALA A 212 6.87 1.71 9.08
CA ALA A 212 5.68 1.33 9.83
C ALA A 212 5.91 1.46 11.33
N LYS A 213 5.01 2.18 11.99
CA LYS A 213 4.88 2.23 13.46
C LYS A 213 3.66 1.46 13.96
N ALA A 214 2.74 1.09 13.09
CA ALA A 214 1.64 0.19 13.38
C ALA A 214 1.19 -0.52 12.10
N MET A 215 0.66 -1.73 12.27
CA MET A 215 -0.01 -2.49 11.23
C MET A 215 -1.44 -2.79 11.70
N VAL A 216 -2.41 -2.46 10.86
CA VAL A 216 -3.83 -2.69 11.11
C VAL A 216 -4.41 -3.54 9.99
N ALA A 217 -4.88 -4.72 10.32
CA ALA A 217 -5.47 -5.65 9.36
C ALA A 217 -6.97 -5.84 9.63
N PHE A 218 -7.77 -5.41 8.68
CA PHE A 218 -9.20 -5.70 8.60
C PHE A 218 -9.44 -7.05 7.92
N PRO A 219 -10.62 -7.66 8.06
CA PRO A 219 -10.97 -8.85 7.30
C PRO A 219 -10.65 -8.71 5.82
N GLY A 220 -9.97 -9.71 5.24
CA GLY A 220 -9.48 -9.65 3.88
C GLY A 220 -9.15 -11.00 3.27
N GLY A 221 -8.66 -10.98 2.04
CA GLY A 221 -8.26 -12.17 1.29
C GLY A 221 -6.75 -12.44 1.34
N PHE A 222 -6.27 -13.23 0.38
CA PHE A 222 -4.89 -13.70 0.33
C PHE A 222 -3.83 -12.59 0.43
N GLY A 223 -4.04 -11.44 -0.22
CA GLY A 223 -3.10 -10.32 -0.13
C GLY A 223 -3.02 -9.75 1.29
N THR A 224 -4.15 -9.71 2.03
CA THR A 224 -4.15 -9.28 3.44
C THR A 224 -3.43 -10.29 4.33
N PHE A 225 -3.63 -11.59 4.10
CA PHE A 225 -2.92 -12.65 4.82
C PHE A 225 -1.43 -12.63 4.54
N ASP A 226 -1.04 -12.46 3.28
CA ASP A 226 0.35 -12.38 2.84
C ASP A 226 1.13 -11.27 3.58
N GLU A 227 0.56 -10.06 3.65
CA GLU A 227 1.18 -8.94 4.37
C GLU A 227 1.13 -9.13 5.90
N LEU A 228 0.05 -9.71 6.43
CA LEU A 228 -0.05 -9.99 7.86
C LEU A 228 1.00 -11.01 8.31
N PHE A 229 1.13 -12.13 7.61
CA PHE A 229 2.10 -13.17 7.98
C PHE A 229 3.55 -12.72 7.77
N GLU A 230 3.82 -11.88 6.79
CA GLU A 230 5.13 -11.24 6.68
C GLU A 230 5.42 -10.37 7.90
N GLY A 231 4.48 -9.49 8.31
CA GLY A 231 4.62 -8.66 9.50
C GLY A 231 4.81 -9.47 10.77
N LEU A 232 4.02 -10.53 10.97
CA LEU A 232 4.16 -11.44 12.11
C LEU A 232 5.54 -12.12 12.13
N THR A 233 5.99 -12.63 10.98
CA THR A 233 7.30 -13.28 10.84
C THR A 233 8.44 -12.31 11.13
N LEU A 234 8.41 -11.12 10.56
CA LEU A 234 9.44 -10.10 10.77
C LEU A 234 9.49 -9.63 12.23
N ARG A 235 8.33 -9.51 12.88
CA ARG A 235 8.23 -9.15 14.28
C ARG A 235 8.72 -10.29 15.20
N GLN A 236 8.30 -11.52 14.97
CA GLN A 236 8.73 -12.72 15.70
C GLN A 236 10.26 -12.89 15.64
N THR A 237 10.82 -12.75 14.43
CA THR A 237 12.25 -12.92 14.20
C THR A 237 13.08 -11.67 14.52
N GLN A 238 12.48 -10.58 14.97
CA GLN A 238 13.11 -9.29 15.29
C GLN A 238 13.89 -8.69 14.11
N ARG A 239 13.40 -8.90 12.89
CA ARG A 239 14.03 -8.38 11.65
C ARG A 239 13.44 -7.04 11.20
N MET A 240 12.49 -6.50 11.94
CA MET A 240 11.95 -5.15 11.75
C MET A 240 11.84 -4.41 13.08
N GLN A 241 11.62 -3.10 13.01
CA GLN A 241 11.26 -2.33 14.19
C GLN A 241 10.00 -2.93 14.84
N GLN A 242 10.02 -3.11 16.15
CA GLN A 242 8.86 -3.64 16.86
C GLN A 242 7.70 -2.65 16.80
N LEU A 243 6.54 -3.13 16.36
CA LEU A 243 5.33 -2.35 16.20
C LEU A 243 4.09 -3.15 16.62
N PRO A 244 2.99 -2.50 17.02
CA PRO A 244 1.72 -3.20 17.30
C PRO A 244 1.09 -3.69 15.98
N ILE A 245 0.60 -4.94 16.00
CA ILE A 245 -0.20 -5.53 14.94
C ILE A 245 -1.62 -5.67 15.46
N ILE A 246 -2.56 -4.99 14.83
CA ILE A 246 -3.97 -4.91 15.24
C ILE A 246 -4.83 -5.68 14.24
N LEU A 247 -5.64 -6.60 14.75
CA LEU A 247 -6.54 -7.44 13.96
C LEU A 247 -7.99 -7.07 14.28
N PHE A 248 -8.69 -6.47 13.30
CA PHE A 248 -10.12 -6.18 13.44
C PHE A 248 -10.96 -7.43 13.26
N SER A 249 -11.91 -7.66 14.17
CA SER A 249 -12.81 -8.80 14.23
C SER A 249 -12.12 -10.11 14.64
N GLU A 250 -12.09 -10.38 15.94
CA GLU A 250 -11.59 -11.63 16.47
C GLU A 250 -12.32 -12.83 15.85
N GLU A 251 -13.65 -12.73 15.67
CA GLU A 251 -14.46 -13.77 15.02
C GLU A 251 -13.93 -14.13 13.63
N PHE A 252 -13.63 -13.13 12.79
CA PHE A 252 -13.12 -13.39 11.44
C PHE A 252 -11.78 -14.12 11.47
N TRP A 253 -10.83 -13.60 12.24
CA TRP A 253 -9.48 -14.15 12.26
C TRP A 253 -9.41 -15.55 12.86
N ARG A 254 -10.14 -15.81 13.95
CA ARG A 254 -10.19 -17.15 14.57
C ARG A 254 -10.92 -18.17 13.69
N ASN A 255 -11.87 -17.76 12.88
CA ASN A 255 -12.50 -18.64 11.89
C ASN A 255 -11.59 -18.95 10.68
N CYS A 256 -10.66 -18.07 10.37
CA CYS A 256 -9.73 -18.26 9.25
C CYS A 256 -8.40 -18.89 9.65
N ILE A 257 -7.95 -18.68 10.90
CA ILE A 257 -6.66 -19.14 11.43
C ILE A 257 -6.90 -19.79 12.79
N ASN A 258 -6.62 -21.07 12.89
CA ASN A 258 -6.65 -21.78 14.19
C ASN A 258 -5.30 -21.58 14.90
N PHE A 259 -5.17 -20.46 15.63
CA PHE A 259 -3.95 -20.14 16.37
C PHE A 259 -3.61 -21.18 17.45
N ASP A 260 -4.62 -21.73 18.11
CA ASP A 260 -4.43 -22.75 19.15
C ASP A 260 -3.82 -24.02 18.56
N TYR A 261 -4.28 -24.43 17.38
CA TYR A 261 -3.69 -25.58 16.67
C TYR A 261 -2.25 -25.32 16.20
N LEU A 262 -1.90 -24.08 15.83
CA LEU A 262 -0.51 -23.72 15.49
C LEU A 262 0.40 -23.87 16.72
N ILE A 263 -0.07 -23.50 17.92
CA ILE A 263 0.65 -23.70 19.19
C ILE A 263 0.75 -25.19 19.52
N GLU A 264 -0.37 -25.90 19.50
CA GLU A 264 -0.41 -27.34 19.80
C GLU A 264 0.48 -28.19 18.90
N SER A 265 0.57 -27.82 17.62
CA SER A 265 1.44 -28.48 16.64
C SER A 265 2.92 -28.09 16.76
N GLY A 266 3.25 -27.14 17.64
CA GLY A 266 4.63 -26.73 17.91
C GLY A 266 5.28 -25.90 16.80
N VAL A 267 4.47 -25.33 15.87
CA VAL A 267 5.00 -24.51 14.76
C VAL A 267 5.12 -23.03 15.11
N ILE A 268 4.44 -22.59 16.18
CA ILE A 268 4.65 -21.30 16.85
C ILE A 268 4.70 -21.52 18.37
N SER A 269 5.32 -20.58 19.09
CA SER A 269 5.38 -20.59 20.56
C SER A 269 4.10 -20.01 21.16
N PRO A 270 3.71 -20.41 22.40
CA PRO A 270 2.56 -19.80 23.10
C PRO A 270 2.65 -18.28 23.23
N GLU A 271 3.87 -17.73 23.35
CA GLU A 271 4.15 -16.30 23.44
C GLU A 271 3.87 -15.55 22.15
N ASP A 272 3.87 -16.23 21.01
CA ASP A 272 3.66 -15.60 19.70
C ASP A 272 2.22 -15.06 19.53
N ILE A 273 1.26 -15.53 20.37
CA ILE A 273 -0.09 -14.97 20.40
C ILE A 273 -0.10 -13.49 20.84
N HIS A 274 0.94 -13.04 21.54
CA HIS A 274 1.10 -11.65 21.96
C HIS A 274 1.73 -10.73 20.90
N LEU A 275 2.04 -11.28 19.72
CA LEU A 275 2.51 -10.48 18.59
C LEU A 275 1.40 -9.59 17.99
N PHE A 276 0.13 -9.88 18.25
CA PHE A 276 -1.00 -9.12 17.73
C PHE A 276 -2.07 -8.94 18.81
N THR A 277 -3.01 -8.02 18.53
CA THR A 277 -4.14 -7.71 19.42
C THR A 277 -5.43 -7.68 18.61
N PHE A 278 -6.46 -8.37 19.07
CA PHE A 278 -7.79 -8.28 18.49
C PHE A 278 -8.52 -7.03 18.99
N VAL A 279 -9.27 -6.40 18.09
CA VAL A 279 -10.11 -5.25 18.38
C VAL A 279 -11.43 -5.31 17.61
N GLU A 280 -12.46 -4.65 18.14
CA GLU A 280 -13.77 -4.59 17.50
C GLU A 280 -14.18 -3.17 17.10
N THR A 281 -13.47 -2.14 17.57
CA THR A 281 -13.81 -0.74 17.25
C THR A 281 -12.58 0.06 16.81
N PRO A 282 -12.77 1.13 16.00
CA PRO A 282 -11.70 2.03 15.60
C PRO A 282 -10.97 2.68 16.80
N GLN A 283 -11.70 3.05 17.84
CA GLN A 283 -11.11 3.63 19.04
C GLN A 283 -10.22 2.63 19.78
N GLN A 284 -10.67 1.38 19.97
CA GLN A 284 -9.84 0.33 20.58
C GLN A 284 -8.53 0.11 19.80
N ALA A 285 -8.60 0.15 18.47
CA ALA A 285 -7.40 0.02 17.64
C ALA A 285 -6.41 1.16 17.88
N TRP A 286 -6.91 2.39 17.95
CA TRP A 286 -6.09 3.55 18.22
C TRP A 286 -5.51 3.52 19.64
N ASP A 287 -6.31 3.20 20.63
CA ASP A 287 -5.86 3.11 22.03
C ASP A 287 -4.76 2.06 22.20
N ALA A 288 -4.92 0.88 21.58
CA ALA A 288 -3.88 -0.17 21.60
C ALA A 288 -2.56 0.29 20.96
N ILE A 289 -2.61 1.09 19.88
CA ILE A 289 -1.42 1.68 19.26
C ILE A 289 -0.77 2.69 20.21
N VAL A 290 -1.55 3.59 20.81
CA VAL A 290 -1.08 4.61 21.75
C VAL A 290 -0.43 3.96 22.96
N ASP A 291 -1.08 2.98 23.57
CA ASP A 291 -0.59 2.29 24.76
C ASP A 291 0.71 1.53 24.48
N TYR A 292 0.79 0.89 23.31
CA TYR A 292 2.02 0.22 22.86
C TYR A 292 3.22 1.18 22.79
N HIS A 293 3.04 2.36 22.21
CA HIS A 293 4.10 3.34 22.05
C HIS A 293 4.42 4.08 23.34
N LYS A 294 3.42 4.42 24.17
CA LYS A 294 3.64 5.00 25.50
C LYS A 294 4.45 4.07 26.39
N ALA A 295 4.13 2.77 26.41
CA ALA A 295 4.87 1.79 27.20
C ALA A 295 6.35 1.67 26.80
N ARG A 296 6.73 2.17 25.61
CA ARG A 296 8.10 2.18 25.07
C ARG A 296 8.74 3.55 25.06
N ASN A 297 8.11 4.53 25.71
CA ASN A 297 8.58 5.90 25.76
C ASN A 297 8.82 6.50 24.36
N ASP A 298 7.92 6.20 23.40
CA ASP A 298 8.01 6.78 22.07
C ASP A 298 7.77 8.30 22.18
N PRO A 299 8.75 9.09 21.76
CA PRO A 299 8.66 10.53 21.97
C PRO A 299 7.47 11.21 21.27
N VAL A 300 6.81 10.60 20.29
CA VAL A 300 5.62 11.17 19.64
C VAL A 300 4.42 11.19 20.60
N PHE A 301 4.41 10.33 21.61
CA PHE A 301 3.33 10.21 22.60
C PHE A 301 3.69 10.75 23.98
N MET A 302 4.86 11.38 24.14
CA MET A 302 5.27 12.10 25.33
C MET A 302 4.94 13.59 25.19
#